data_1c23050dfea63b3af9c6ca1f91cd1322
#
_entry.id   1c23050dfea63b3af9c6ca1f91cd1322
#
_cell.length_a   1.000
_cell.length_b   1.000
_cell.length_c   1.000
_cell.angle_alpha   90.00
_cell.angle_beta   90.00
_cell.angle_gamma   90.00
#
_symmetry.space_group_name_H-M   'P 1'
#
loop_
_entity.id
_entity.type
_entity.pdbx_description
1 polymer ?
#
loop_
_entity_poly.entity_id
_entity_poly.type
_entity_poly.pdbx_seq_one_letter_code
_entity_poly.pdbx_strand_id
1 'polypeptide(L)'
;MDEKAFNQVFSKRLKHFLALNSMSQKDLANTLNVGVSTVSNWCTALKTPRADKIDAMCKLFNCNRSDLLQDSSSSTHKSSTKINVLGRVAAGIPINAIEEIIDTEEISEQLAKTGDFFGLLIKGDSMEPRICEGDVVIVRQQPNAESGDIVIALVNGDDATCKRLRKYRDGIELISLNPSYEPMFFSEKDIINK
;
A
#
# COMPACT_ATOMS: atom_id res chain seq x y z
N MET A 1 -21.53 -21.77 -11.39
CA MET A 1 -21.20 -20.47 -12.02
C MET A 1 -21.56 -20.62 -13.49
N ASP A 2 -22.37 -19.74 -14.05
CA ASP A 2 -22.76 -19.79 -15.46
C ASP A 2 -21.53 -19.55 -16.34
N GLU A 3 -21.33 -20.37 -17.38
CA GLU A 3 -20.19 -20.28 -18.31
C GLU A 3 -20.02 -18.87 -18.89
N LYS A 4 -21.12 -18.18 -19.13
CA LYS A 4 -21.14 -16.81 -19.65
C LYS A 4 -20.58 -15.81 -18.64
N ALA A 5 -20.90 -15.98 -17.35
CA ALA A 5 -20.39 -15.13 -16.27
C ALA A 5 -18.87 -15.35 -16.09
N PHE A 6 -18.43 -16.61 -16.16
CA PHE A 6 -17.02 -16.98 -16.10
C PHE A 6 -16.21 -16.33 -17.24
N ASN A 7 -16.71 -16.40 -18.47
CA ASN A 7 -16.06 -15.81 -19.63
C ASN A 7 -15.92 -14.29 -19.53
N GLN A 8 -16.91 -13.61 -18.95
CA GLN A 8 -16.88 -12.15 -18.74
C GLN A 8 -15.78 -11.77 -17.73
N VAL A 9 -15.72 -12.47 -16.61
CA VAL A 9 -14.70 -12.24 -15.59
C VAL A 9 -13.30 -12.46 -16.17
N PHE A 10 -13.10 -13.59 -16.82
CA PHE A 10 -11.81 -13.90 -17.44
C PHE A 10 -11.40 -12.84 -18.49
N SER A 11 -12.31 -12.44 -19.37
CA SER A 11 -12.06 -11.39 -20.38
C SER A 11 -11.60 -10.07 -19.76
N LYS A 12 -12.28 -9.63 -18.72
CA LYS A 12 -11.96 -8.39 -18.00
C LYS A 12 -10.56 -8.48 -17.37
N ARG A 13 -10.25 -9.59 -16.73
CA ARG A 13 -8.95 -9.82 -16.08
C ARG A 13 -7.82 -9.94 -17.11
N LEU A 14 -8.03 -10.66 -18.20
CA LEU A 14 -7.05 -10.78 -19.27
C LEU A 14 -6.67 -9.42 -19.86
N LYS A 15 -7.66 -8.56 -20.16
CA LYS A 15 -7.41 -7.19 -20.64
C LYS A 15 -6.61 -6.37 -19.65
N HIS A 16 -6.90 -6.52 -18.35
CA HIS A 16 -6.16 -5.85 -17.29
C HIS A 16 -4.68 -6.27 -17.27
N PHE A 17 -4.40 -7.57 -17.31
CA PHE A 17 -3.01 -8.08 -17.33
C PHE A 17 -2.26 -7.71 -18.62
N LEU A 18 -2.93 -7.67 -19.77
CA LEU A 18 -2.33 -7.17 -21.00
C LEU A 18 -1.91 -5.70 -20.87
N ALA A 19 -2.77 -4.86 -20.30
CA ALA A 19 -2.48 -3.44 -20.07
C ALA A 19 -1.33 -3.25 -19.08
N LEU A 20 -1.33 -3.99 -17.95
CA LEU A 20 -0.25 -3.93 -16.95
C LEU A 20 1.12 -4.31 -17.52
N ASN A 21 1.17 -5.25 -18.46
CA ASN A 21 2.41 -5.71 -19.06
C ASN A 21 2.73 -5.02 -20.39
N SER A 22 1.99 -3.96 -20.76
CA SER A 22 2.13 -3.26 -22.05
C SER A 22 2.14 -4.21 -23.26
N MET A 23 1.36 -5.30 -23.18
CA MET A 23 1.32 -6.39 -24.15
C MET A 23 0.07 -6.29 -25.01
N SER A 24 0.21 -6.41 -26.33
CA SER A 24 -0.91 -6.50 -27.26
C SER A 24 -1.49 -7.91 -27.34
N GLN A 25 -2.71 -8.04 -27.87
CA GLN A 25 -3.31 -9.35 -28.15
C GLN A 25 -2.48 -10.18 -29.15
N LYS A 26 -1.77 -9.53 -30.06
CA LYS A 26 -0.88 -10.17 -31.03
C LYS A 26 0.35 -10.74 -30.34
N ASP A 27 0.92 -10.00 -29.38
CA ASP A 27 2.09 -10.46 -28.63
C ASP A 27 1.74 -11.68 -27.76
N LEU A 28 0.59 -11.64 -27.09
CA LEU A 28 0.09 -12.77 -26.32
C LEU A 28 -0.16 -13.99 -27.23
N ALA A 29 -0.74 -13.80 -28.42
CA ALA A 29 -0.98 -14.86 -29.39
C ALA A 29 0.32 -15.54 -29.82
N ASN A 30 1.34 -14.76 -30.12
CA ASN A 30 2.67 -15.24 -30.49
C ASN A 30 3.32 -16.00 -29.33
N THR A 31 3.30 -15.45 -28.11
CA THR A 31 3.90 -16.09 -26.92
C THR A 31 3.25 -17.42 -26.57
N LEU A 32 1.93 -17.50 -26.70
CA LEU A 32 1.18 -18.73 -26.40
C LEU A 32 1.08 -19.71 -27.59
N ASN A 33 1.65 -19.35 -28.74
CA ASN A 33 1.54 -20.11 -30.00
C ASN A 33 0.07 -20.44 -30.34
N VAL A 34 -0.76 -19.41 -30.43
CA VAL A 34 -2.18 -19.49 -30.80
C VAL A 34 -2.53 -18.41 -31.82
N GLY A 35 -3.66 -18.56 -32.52
CA GLY A 35 -4.13 -17.56 -33.46
C GLY A 35 -4.56 -16.27 -32.73
N VAL A 36 -4.32 -15.10 -33.36
CA VAL A 36 -4.76 -13.80 -32.82
C VAL A 36 -6.28 -13.78 -32.62
N SER A 37 -7.06 -14.40 -33.52
CA SER A 37 -8.50 -14.57 -33.39
C SER A 37 -8.90 -15.34 -32.11
N THR A 38 -8.09 -16.30 -31.69
CA THR A 38 -8.32 -17.05 -30.45
C THR A 38 -8.19 -16.14 -29.22
N VAL A 39 -7.15 -15.31 -29.16
CA VAL A 39 -6.96 -14.32 -28.09
C VAL A 39 -8.05 -13.28 -28.12
N SER A 40 -8.46 -12.82 -29.31
CA SER A 40 -9.57 -11.90 -29.47
C SER A 40 -10.90 -12.47 -28.93
N ASN A 41 -11.18 -13.75 -29.18
CA ASN A 41 -12.33 -14.45 -28.61
C ASN A 41 -12.29 -14.54 -27.08
N TRP A 42 -11.12 -14.68 -26.50
CA TRP A 42 -10.94 -14.62 -25.04
C TRP A 42 -11.17 -13.22 -24.49
N CYS A 43 -10.65 -12.19 -25.16
CA CYS A 43 -10.85 -10.78 -24.80
C CYS A 43 -12.28 -10.29 -24.97
N THR A 44 -13.08 -10.91 -25.84
CA THR A 44 -14.49 -10.58 -26.06
C THR A 44 -15.47 -11.48 -25.31
N ALA A 45 -14.97 -12.34 -24.42
CA ALA A 45 -15.75 -13.30 -23.64
C ALA A 45 -16.56 -14.32 -24.48
N LEU A 46 -16.17 -14.54 -25.73
CA LEU A 46 -16.84 -15.49 -26.63
C LEU A 46 -16.41 -16.93 -26.37
N LYS A 47 -15.19 -17.14 -25.87
CA LYS A 47 -14.63 -18.46 -25.56
C LYS A 47 -13.72 -18.40 -24.35
N THR A 48 -13.63 -19.51 -23.62
CA THR A 48 -12.67 -19.70 -22.52
C THR A 48 -11.42 -20.40 -23.04
N PRO A 49 -10.21 -20.03 -22.59
CA PRO A 49 -9.01 -20.81 -22.85
C PRO A 49 -9.04 -22.14 -22.10
N ARG A 50 -8.33 -23.14 -22.65
CA ARG A 50 -8.08 -24.40 -21.94
C ARG A 50 -7.14 -24.18 -20.75
N ALA A 51 -7.15 -25.12 -19.81
CA ALA A 51 -6.37 -25.04 -18.58
C ALA A 51 -4.86 -24.84 -18.81
N ASP A 52 -4.29 -25.50 -19.83
CA ASP A 52 -2.89 -25.35 -20.22
C ASP A 52 -2.52 -23.91 -20.63
N LYS A 53 -3.44 -23.22 -21.31
CA LYS A 53 -3.24 -21.83 -21.73
C LYS A 53 -3.42 -20.86 -20.56
N ILE A 54 -4.31 -21.15 -19.62
CA ILE A 54 -4.42 -20.40 -18.38
C ILE A 54 -3.12 -20.50 -17.58
N ASP A 55 -2.54 -21.69 -17.43
CA ASP A 55 -1.28 -21.90 -16.75
C ASP A 55 -0.11 -21.18 -17.42
N ALA A 56 -0.07 -21.20 -18.74
CA ALA A 56 0.93 -20.47 -19.50
C ALA A 56 0.80 -18.95 -19.29
N MET A 57 -0.43 -18.40 -19.25
CA MET A 57 -0.68 -17.00 -18.94
C MET A 57 -0.29 -16.66 -17.49
N CYS A 58 -0.58 -17.53 -16.53
CA CYS A 58 -0.16 -17.31 -15.13
C CYS A 58 1.35 -17.19 -15.00
N LYS A 59 2.11 -18.03 -15.70
CA LYS A 59 3.58 -17.93 -15.74
C LYS A 59 4.06 -16.66 -16.43
N LEU A 60 3.45 -16.31 -17.56
CA LEU A 60 3.80 -15.11 -18.33
C LEU A 60 3.56 -13.82 -17.55
N PHE A 61 2.43 -13.71 -16.87
CA PHE A 61 2.03 -12.53 -16.11
C PHE A 61 2.50 -12.55 -14.64
N ASN A 62 3.20 -13.62 -14.23
CA ASN A 62 3.62 -13.86 -12.84
C ASN A 62 2.46 -13.70 -11.83
N CYS A 63 1.35 -14.37 -12.10
CA CYS A 63 0.12 -14.33 -11.31
C CYS A 63 -0.42 -15.73 -11.02
N ASN A 64 -1.36 -15.83 -10.07
CA ASN A 64 -2.05 -17.07 -9.76
C ASN A 64 -3.27 -17.28 -10.66
N ARG A 65 -3.76 -18.53 -10.78
CA ARG A 65 -5.00 -18.84 -11.52
C ARG A 65 -6.20 -18.03 -11.01
N SER A 66 -6.32 -17.84 -9.69
CA SER A 66 -7.37 -17.03 -9.08
C SER A 66 -7.41 -15.60 -9.59
N ASP A 67 -6.23 -15.02 -9.88
CA ASP A 67 -6.11 -13.66 -10.35
C ASP A 67 -6.66 -13.46 -11.77
N LEU A 68 -6.65 -14.53 -12.58
CA LEU A 68 -7.24 -14.54 -13.94
C LEU A 68 -8.70 -14.98 -13.97
N LEU A 69 -9.14 -15.80 -13.00
CA LEU A 69 -10.44 -16.46 -13.04
C LEU A 69 -11.49 -15.85 -12.11
N GLN A 70 -11.09 -14.96 -11.20
CA GLN A 70 -11.98 -14.30 -10.26
C GLN A 70 -12.01 -12.79 -10.51
N ASP A 71 -13.20 -12.21 -10.39
CA ASP A 71 -13.31 -10.75 -10.43
C ASP A 71 -12.71 -10.19 -9.13
N SER A 72 -11.78 -9.25 -9.23
CA SER A 72 -11.17 -8.59 -8.05
C SER A 72 -12.19 -7.76 -7.26
N SER A 73 -13.43 -7.66 -7.76
CA SER A 73 -14.57 -7.12 -7.01
C SER A 73 -15.22 -8.15 -6.07
N SER A 74 -14.89 -9.45 -6.21
CA SER A 74 -15.21 -10.48 -5.25
C SER A 74 -13.91 -10.91 -4.56
N SER A 75 -13.47 -10.05 -3.64
CA SER A 75 -12.58 -10.37 -2.51
C SER A 75 -11.85 -11.74 -2.66
N THR A 76 -10.59 -11.75 -3.09
CA THR A 76 -9.67 -12.43 -2.21
C THR A 76 -9.95 -11.81 -0.83
N HIS A 77 -10.44 -12.59 0.11
CA HIS A 77 -10.16 -12.36 1.50
C HIS A 77 -8.63 -12.41 1.64
N LYS A 78 -7.93 -11.32 1.27
CA LYS A 78 -6.74 -10.97 2.00
C LYS A 78 -7.30 -10.72 3.37
N SER A 79 -7.10 -11.67 4.28
CA SER A 79 -7.40 -11.45 5.66
C SER A 79 -6.82 -10.10 6.00
N SER A 80 -7.69 -9.14 6.24
CA SER A 80 -7.33 -7.78 6.60
C SER A 80 -7.37 -7.70 8.12
N THR A 81 -6.43 -7.00 8.68
CA THR A 81 -6.40 -6.67 10.09
C THR A 81 -6.83 -5.22 10.24
N LYS A 82 -7.82 -4.98 11.07
CA LYS A 82 -8.24 -3.62 11.40
C LYS A 82 -7.23 -3.01 12.37
N ILE A 83 -6.84 -1.78 12.09
CA ILE A 83 -6.01 -0.95 12.97
C ILE A 83 -6.79 0.32 13.33
N ASN A 84 -6.53 0.84 14.53
CA ASN A 84 -7.16 2.07 14.99
C ASN A 84 -6.52 3.28 14.32
N VAL A 85 -7.34 4.26 13.95
CA VAL A 85 -6.90 5.58 13.50
C VAL A 85 -7.01 6.55 14.68
N LEU A 86 -5.90 7.21 14.99
CA LEU A 86 -5.78 8.13 16.10
C LEU A 86 -5.83 9.57 15.61
N GLY A 87 -6.53 10.43 16.34
CA GLY A 87 -6.55 11.87 16.09
C GLY A 87 -5.33 12.59 16.66
N ARG A 88 -4.68 11.99 17.67
CA ARG A 88 -3.50 12.52 18.36
C ARG A 88 -2.67 11.37 18.94
N VAL A 89 -1.36 11.56 18.98
CA VAL A 89 -0.43 10.68 19.70
C VAL A 89 0.29 11.51 20.76
N ALA A 90 0.31 11.02 21.99
CA ALA A 90 0.99 11.68 23.10
C ALA A 90 2.19 10.86 23.59
N ALA A 91 3.24 11.51 24.06
CA ALA A 91 4.41 10.84 24.62
C ALA A 91 4.10 10.13 25.94
N GLY A 92 4.69 8.95 26.13
CA GLY A 92 4.58 8.19 27.38
C GLY A 92 3.29 7.42 27.57
N ILE A 93 2.31 7.53 26.65
CA ILE A 93 1.09 6.73 26.68
C ILE A 93 1.24 5.61 25.64
N PRO A 94 1.15 4.32 26.05
CA PRO A 94 1.13 3.23 25.08
C PRO A 94 -0.01 3.43 24.07
N ILE A 95 0.25 3.21 22.77
CA ILE A 95 -0.75 3.42 21.71
C ILE A 95 -2.04 2.66 21.99
N ASN A 96 -1.96 1.49 22.62
CA ASN A 96 -3.11 0.70 23.04
C ASN A 96 -3.94 1.32 24.18
N ALA A 97 -3.42 2.35 24.85
CA ALA A 97 -4.08 3.08 25.94
C ALA A 97 -4.59 4.46 25.50
N ILE A 98 -4.48 4.81 24.21
CA ILE A 98 -5.00 6.08 23.69
C ILE A 98 -6.49 5.92 23.47
N GLU A 99 -7.29 6.71 24.20
CA GLU A 99 -8.75 6.67 24.14
C GLU A 99 -9.33 7.40 22.91
N GLU A 100 -8.57 8.21 22.21
CA GLU A 100 -9.05 9.03 21.08
C GLU A 100 -8.92 8.28 19.75
N ILE A 101 -9.67 7.17 19.63
CA ILE A 101 -9.84 6.47 18.35
C ILE A 101 -10.93 7.20 17.56
N ILE A 102 -10.55 7.73 16.40
CA ILE A 102 -11.47 8.50 15.53
C ILE A 102 -12.05 7.66 14.40
N ASP A 103 -11.33 6.61 13.95
CA ASP A 103 -11.74 5.73 12.85
C ASP A 103 -10.96 4.41 12.89
N THR A 104 -11.21 3.53 11.93
CA THR A 104 -10.45 2.28 11.73
C THR A 104 -10.10 2.12 10.27
N GLU A 105 -8.87 1.67 9.99
CA GLU A 105 -8.39 1.34 8.65
C GLU A 105 -8.05 -0.15 8.53
N GLU A 106 -8.07 -0.68 7.31
CA GLU A 106 -7.74 -2.07 7.04
C GLU A 106 -6.36 -2.20 6.39
N ILE A 107 -5.47 -2.95 7.01
CA ILE A 107 -4.18 -3.32 6.44
C ILE A 107 -4.15 -4.80 6.07
N SER A 108 -3.29 -5.18 5.12
CA SER A 108 -3.14 -6.59 4.76
C SER A 108 -2.57 -7.39 5.94
N GLU A 109 -3.02 -8.63 6.10
CA GLU A 109 -2.49 -9.53 7.13
C GLU A 109 -0.98 -9.76 7.01
N GLN A 110 -0.46 -9.71 5.78
CA GLN A 110 0.98 -9.79 5.54
C GLN A 110 1.73 -8.60 6.17
N LEU A 111 1.19 -7.39 6.05
CA LEU A 111 1.74 -6.20 6.69
C LEU A 111 1.59 -6.28 8.20
N ALA A 112 0.41 -6.65 8.71
CA ALA A 112 0.14 -6.79 10.14
C ALA A 112 1.10 -7.76 10.86
N LYS A 113 1.57 -8.82 10.17
CA LYS A 113 2.56 -9.77 10.71
C LYS A 113 3.97 -9.21 10.84
N THR A 114 4.26 -8.04 10.26
CA THR A 114 5.62 -7.44 10.30
C THR A 114 5.86 -6.53 11.49
N GLY A 115 4.84 -6.21 12.28
CA GLY A 115 4.92 -5.35 13.46
C GLY A 115 3.58 -4.77 13.85
N ASP A 116 3.60 -3.87 14.81
CA ASP A 116 2.42 -3.16 15.28
C ASP A 116 2.18 -1.89 14.46
N PHE A 117 0.94 -1.67 14.04
CA PHE A 117 0.53 -0.56 13.18
C PHE A 117 -0.66 0.19 13.75
N PHE A 118 -0.69 1.48 13.48
CA PHE A 118 -1.85 2.34 13.72
C PHE A 118 -1.99 3.36 12.58
N GLY A 119 -3.18 3.90 12.40
CA GLY A 119 -3.44 5.05 11.55
C GLY A 119 -3.27 6.34 12.33
N LEU A 120 -2.79 7.38 11.68
CA LEU A 120 -2.73 8.73 12.24
C LEU A 120 -3.33 9.73 11.27
N LEU A 121 -4.31 10.50 11.73
CA LEU A 121 -4.86 11.62 10.97
C LEU A 121 -3.88 12.79 10.96
N ILE A 122 -3.48 13.21 9.77
CA ILE A 122 -2.55 14.32 9.59
C ILE A 122 -3.27 15.66 9.77
N LYS A 123 -2.64 16.54 10.55
CA LYS A 123 -3.05 17.92 10.74
C LYS A 123 -1.95 18.86 10.27
N GLY A 124 -2.33 19.90 9.52
CA GLY A 124 -1.41 20.89 8.96
C GLY A 124 -0.76 20.47 7.65
N ASP A 125 -0.04 21.38 7.05
CA ASP A 125 0.44 21.36 5.66
C ASP A 125 1.97 21.18 5.53
N SER A 126 2.67 20.90 6.63
CA SER A 126 4.15 20.82 6.64
C SER A 126 4.75 19.72 5.77
N MET A 127 3.94 18.74 5.37
CA MET A 127 4.36 17.61 4.52
C MET A 127 3.77 17.67 3.10
N GLU A 128 3.10 18.76 2.76
CA GLU A 128 2.62 18.99 1.40
C GLU A 128 3.77 19.13 0.39
N PRO A 129 3.51 18.79 -0.87
CA PRO A 129 2.26 18.27 -1.45
C PRO A 129 2.10 16.75 -1.34
N ARG A 130 3.01 16.03 -0.68
CA ARG A 130 3.03 14.56 -0.67
C ARG A 130 2.07 13.94 0.34
N ILE A 131 1.92 14.59 1.50
CA ILE A 131 0.98 14.22 2.55
C ILE A 131 0.25 15.50 2.93
N CYS A 132 -1.06 15.52 2.77
CA CYS A 132 -1.90 16.68 2.95
C CYS A 132 -2.67 16.62 4.27
N GLU A 133 -3.16 17.77 4.72
CA GLU A 133 -4.08 17.81 5.84
C GLU A 133 -5.32 16.97 5.58
N GLY A 134 -5.73 16.16 6.57
CA GLY A 134 -6.85 15.23 6.46
C GLY A 134 -6.49 13.84 5.93
N ASP A 135 -5.26 13.63 5.45
CA ASP A 135 -4.80 12.29 5.09
C ASP A 135 -4.66 11.39 6.34
N VAL A 136 -4.92 10.11 6.17
CA VAL A 136 -4.60 9.07 7.17
C VAL A 136 -3.33 8.35 6.73
N VAL A 137 -2.30 8.41 7.54
CA VAL A 137 -1.05 7.66 7.29
C VAL A 137 -1.00 6.41 8.16
N ILE A 138 -0.56 5.30 7.57
CA ILE A 138 -0.32 4.05 8.31
C ILE A 138 1.08 4.09 8.88
N VAL A 139 1.17 4.06 10.19
CA VAL A 139 2.41 4.18 10.95
C VAL A 139 2.78 2.83 11.56
N ARG A 140 4.02 2.41 11.34
CA ARG A 140 4.61 1.26 12.03
C ARG A 140 5.25 1.72 13.33
N GLN A 141 4.87 1.12 14.44
CA GLN A 141 5.52 1.37 15.72
C GLN A 141 6.88 0.65 15.76
N GLN A 142 7.95 1.41 15.88
CA GLN A 142 9.29 0.86 15.93
C GLN A 142 10.24 1.83 16.67
N PRO A 143 11.27 1.31 17.37
CA PRO A 143 12.16 2.14 18.18
C PRO A 143 13.16 2.95 17.34
N ASN A 144 13.41 2.56 16.08
CA ASN A 144 14.40 3.18 15.22
C ASN A 144 13.84 3.42 13.81
N ALA A 145 14.37 4.44 13.16
CA ALA A 145 14.11 4.76 11.74
C ALA A 145 15.42 5.14 11.07
N GLU A 146 15.49 5.10 9.75
CA GLU A 146 16.69 5.43 8.98
C GLU A 146 16.62 6.83 8.37
N SER A 147 17.79 7.39 8.01
CA SER A 147 17.84 8.68 7.30
C SER A 147 17.08 8.59 5.97
N GLY A 148 16.14 9.48 5.77
CA GLY A 148 15.26 9.52 4.60
C GLY A 148 13.84 9.03 4.88
N ASP A 149 13.62 8.29 5.96
CA ASP A 149 12.29 7.84 6.36
C ASP A 149 11.39 9.02 6.73
N ILE A 150 10.10 8.85 6.48
CA ILE A 150 9.06 9.72 7.04
C ILE A 150 8.67 9.13 8.38
N VAL A 151 8.80 9.91 9.43
CA VAL A 151 8.58 9.49 10.81
C VAL A 151 7.51 10.34 11.48
N ILE A 152 6.84 9.75 12.47
CA ILE A 152 6.07 10.48 13.47
C ILE A 152 6.97 10.64 14.68
N ALA A 153 7.50 11.84 14.89
CA ALA A 153 8.36 12.17 16.01
C ALA A 153 7.56 12.91 17.09
N LEU A 154 7.81 12.55 18.33
CA LEU A 154 7.27 13.27 19.49
C LEU A 154 8.29 14.34 19.90
N VAL A 155 7.88 15.58 19.83
CA VAL A 155 8.72 16.74 20.15
C VAL A 155 8.18 17.38 21.43
N ASN A 156 9.07 17.68 22.37
CA ASN A 156 8.74 18.30 23.67
C ASN A 156 7.71 17.56 24.54
N GLY A 157 7.49 16.27 24.26
CA GLY A 157 6.66 15.41 25.10
C GLY A 157 5.17 15.38 24.79
N ASP A 158 4.63 16.34 24.05
CA ASP A 158 3.18 16.49 23.90
C ASP A 158 2.68 16.49 22.45
N ASP A 159 3.51 16.82 21.47
CA ASP A 159 3.07 16.96 20.08
C ASP A 159 3.78 15.98 19.15
N ALA A 160 2.98 15.13 18.50
CA ALA A 160 3.45 14.29 17.40
C ALA A 160 3.55 15.12 16.11
N THR A 161 4.70 15.07 15.46
CA THR A 161 4.91 15.75 14.18
C THR A 161 5.36 14.78 13.11
N CYS A 162 4.79 14.89 11.90
CA CYS A 162 5.20 14.12 10.73
C CYS A 162 6.34 14.86 10.01
N LYS A 163 7.49 14.23 9.86
CA LYS A 163 8.67 14.83 9.23
C LYS A 163 9.52 13.77 8.53
N ARG A 164 10.38 14.20 7.63
CA ARG A 164 11.44 13.37 7.08
C ARG A 164 12.66 13.42 8.01
N LEU A 165 13.11 12.26 8.47
CA LEU A 165 14.26 12.13 9.34
C LEU A 165 15.58 12.22 8.55
N ARG A 166 16.53 12.95 9.11
CA ARG A 166 17.95 12.90 8.72
C ARG A 166 18.78 12.73 9.98
N LYS A 167 19.64 11.71 10.00
CA LYS A 167 20.55 11.44 11.10
C LYS A 167 21.92 12.01 10.82
N TYR A 168 22.52 12.59 11.84
CA TYR A 168 23.90 13.05 11.87
C TYR A 168 24.66 12.35 12.98
N ARG A 169 25.96 12.56 13.05
CA ARG A 169 26.81 11.98 14.11
C ARG A 169 26.49 12.54 15.48
N ASP A 170 26.01 13.76 15.56
CA ASP A 170 25.80 14.54 16.78
C ASP A 170 24.32 14.86 17.03
N GLY A 171 23.41 14.30 16.24
CA GLY A 171 21.98 14.51 16.43
C GLY A 171 21.13 14.09 15.25
N ILE A 172 19.90 14.59 15.23
CA ILE A 172 18.92 14.36 14.16
C ILE A 172 18.33 15.68 13.67
N GLU A 173 17.91 15.68 12.42
CA GLU A 173 17.18 16.76 11.82
C GLU A 173 15.81 16.26 11.32
N LEU A 174 14.76 16.95 11.68
CA LEU A 174 13.40 16.71 11.23
C LEU A 174 13.04 17.75 10.16
N ILE A 175 12.83 17.27 8.93
CA ILE A 175 12.69 18.10 7.74
C ILE A 175 11.25 18.02 7.25
N SER A 176 10.60 19.16 7.09
CA SER A 176 9.31 19.28 6.40
C SER A 176 9.49 19.04 4.89
N LEU A 177 8.49 18.50 4.22
CA LEU A 177 8.49 18.44 2.75
C LEU A 177 8.04 19.75 2.13
N ASN A 178 7.21 20.51 2.83
CA ASN A 178 6.84 21.87 2.45
C ASN A 178 8.00 22.82 2.74
N PRO A 179 8.55 23.49 1.71
CA PRO A 179 9.72 24.36 1.85
C PRO A 179 9.46 25.64 2.65
N SER A 180 8.21 25.94 2.99
CA SER A 180 7.84 27.08 3.85
C SER A 180 8.21 26.86 5.32
N TYR A 181 8.59 25.64 5.69
CA TYR A 181 8.96 25.28 7.05
C TYR A 181 10.45 24.99 7.15
N GLU A 182 11.10 25.63 8.11
CA GLU A 182 12.51 25.38 8.40
C GLU A 182 12.72 24.00 9.06
N PRO A 183 13.85 23.32 8.79
CA PRO A 183 14.21 22.08 9.47
C PRO A 183 14.45 22.31 10.96
N MET A 184 14.10 21.30 11.78
CA MET A 184 14.33 21.30 13.22
C MET A 184 15.50 20.38 13.56
N PHE A 185 16.56 20.90 14.16
CA PHE A 185 17.71 20.11 14.61
C PHE A 185 17.61 19.81 16.12
N PHE A 186 17.89 18.56 16.48
CA PHE A 186 17.94 18.07 17.86
C PHE A 186 19.28 17.39 18.07
N SER A 187 20.05 17.87 19.05
CA SER A 187 21.31 17.23 19.46
C SER A 187 21.05 15.94 20.23
N GLU A 188 22.07 15.08 20.40
CA GLU A 188 21.94 13.87 21.21
C GLU A 188 21.43 14.13 22.64
N LYS A 189 21.71 15.32 23.20
CA LYS A 189 21.25 15.73 24.53
C LYS A 189 19.76 16.07 24.57
N ASP A 190 19.20 16.48 23.44
CA ASP A 190 17.77 16.82 23.32
C ASP A 190 16.93 15.58 23.06
N ILE A 191 17.56 14.49 22.58
CA ILE A 191 16.91 13.21 22.36
C ILE A 191 16.87 12.45 23.69
N ILE A 192 15.87 12.76 24.51
CA ILE A 192 15.65 12.05 25.78
C ILE A 192 15.09 10.68 25.43
N ASN A 193 15.89 9.64 25.72
CA ASN A 193 15.42 8.27 25.76
C ASN A 193 14.39 8.12 26.90
N LYS A 194 13.11 8.17 26.56
CA LYS A 194 12.02 7.77 27.45
C LYS A 194 11.35 6.51 26.93
#